data_2b62d2f2c84eb543f9df8e9d41909f38
#
_entry.id   2b62d2f2c84eb543f9df8e9d41909f38
#
_cell.length_a   1.000
_cell.length_b   1.000
_cell.length_c   1.000
_cell.angle_alpha   90.00
_cell.angle_beta   90.00
_cell.angle_gamma   90.00
#
_symmetry.space_group_name_H-M   'P 1'
#
loop_
_entity.id
_entity.type
_entity.pdbx_description
1 polymer ?
#
loop_
_entity_poly.entity_id
_entity_poly.type
_entity_poly.pdbx_seq_one_letter_code
_entity_poly.pdbx_strand_id
1 'polypeptide(L)'
;MRKFILAVVLAALGATLIATSASAFDSHFKVLGKDKSGHRVGHNGFRFRQVLLEPHNRSNRVGHDRVTCRDKGHHRQRCHALVRLNGEIGGRGDIRVVGDVGSGDNRLNVTGGTQQFNGVAGKVIVHNKNKGVSKLHFHLVR
;
A
#
# COMPACT_ATOMS: atom_id res chain seq x y z
N MET A 1 -36.63 -41.65 -55.08
CA MET A 1 -36.85 -40.47 -54.22
C MET A 1 -35.83 -40.50 -53.07
N ARG A 2 -34.81 -39.68 -53.14
CA ARG A 2 -33.79 -39.61 -52.09
C ARG A 2 -34.09 -38.38 -51.20
N LYS A 3 -34.41 -38.63 -49.92
CA LYS A 3 -34.70 -37.61 -48.95
C LYS A 3 -33.33 -37.15 -48.37
N PHE A 4 -32.94 -35.92 -48.65
CA PHE A 4 -31.78 -35.25 -47.99
C PHE A 4 -32.25 -34.75 -46.66
N ILE A 5 -31.65 -35.29 -45.58
CA ILE A 5 -31.77 -34.74 -44.19
C ILE A 5 -30.68 -33.75 -44.03
N LEU A 6 -31.05 -32.48 -43.94
CA LEU A 6 -30.13 -31.38 -43.60
C LEU A 6 -29.94 -31.35 -42.08
N ALA A 7 -28.78 -31.76 -41.61
CA ALA A 7 -28.41 -31.62 -40.20
C ALA A 7 -27.87 -30.21 -39.97
N VAL A 8 -28.64 -29.41 -39.26
CA VAL A 8 -28.20 -28.09 -38.79
C VAL A 8 -27.40 -28.30 -37.53
N VAL A 9 -26.07 -28.12 -37.61
CA VAL A 9 -25.17 -28.09 -36.44
C VAL A 9 -25.20 -26.68 -35.87
N LEU A 10 -25.91 -26.47 -34.77
CA LEU A 10 -25.81 -25.27 -33.96
C LEU A 10 -24.49 -25.32 -33.18
N ALA A 11 -23.48 -24.55 -33.60
CA ALA A 11 -22.31 -24.28 -32.83
C ALA A 11 -22.66 -23.25 -31.76
N ALA A 12 -22.87 -23.69 -30.51
CA ALA A 12 -22.99 -22.81 -29.36
C ALA A 12 -21.61 -22.27 -29.03
N LEU A 13 -21.32 -21.03 -29.43
CA LEU A 13 -20.19 -20.28 -28.96
C LEU A 13 -20.42 -19.91 -27.48
N GLY A 14 -19.91 -20.75 -26.59
CA GLY A 14 -19.83 -20.46 -25.17
C GLY A 14 -18.79 -19.36 -24.95
N ALA A 15 -19.23 -18.10 -24.85
CA ALA A 15 -18.40 -17.02 -24.34
C ALA A 15 -18.17 -17.29 -22.86
N THR A 16 -17.04 -17.89 -22.53
CA THR A 16 -16.54 -17.92 -21.14
C THR A 16 -16.14 -16.51 -20.74
N LEU A 17 -17.03 -15.82 -20.05
CA LEU A 17 -16.72 -14.61 -19.31
C LEU A 17 -15.69 -14.98 -18.22
N ILE A 18 -14.42 -14.79 -18.51
CA ILE A 18 -13.38 -14.81 -17.49
C ILE A 18 -13.63 -13.55 -16.64
N ALA A 19 -14.41 -13.71 -15.58
CA ALA A 19 -14.49 -12.71 -14.55
C ALA A 19 -13.09 -12.63 -13.91
N THR A 20 -12.29 -11.68 -14.36
CA THR A 20 -11.10 -11.27 -13.63
C THR A 20 -11.61 -10.70 -12.31
N SER A 21 -11.60 -11.52 -11.27
CA SER A 21 -11.79 -11.05 -9.91
C SER A 21 -10.69 -10.04 -9.66
N ALA A 22 -11.01 -8.76 -9.79
CA ALA A 22 -10.17 -7.71 -9.26
C ALA A 22 -10.04 -8.01 -7.76
N SER A 23 -8.90 -8.57 -7.36
CA SER A 23 -8.65 -8.89 -5.96
C SER A 23 -8.77 -7.58 -5.18
N ALA A 24 -9.84 -7.51 -4.39
CA ALA A 24 -10.13 -6.34 -3.58
C ALA A 24 -8.99 -6.15 -2.57
N PHE A 25 -8.50 -4.92 -2.46
CA PHE A 25 -7.61 -4.57 -1.36
C PHE A 25 -8.46 -4.15 -0.15
N ASP A 26 -7.94 -4.34 1.04
CA ASP A 26 -8.55 -3.79 2.23
C ASP A 26 -8.43 -2.26 2.24
N SER A 27 -9.57 -1.58 2.33
CA SER A 27 -9.60 -0.12 2.41
C SER A 27 -9.12 0.42 3.77
N HIS A 28 -9.15 -0.41 4.82
CA HIS A 28 -8.76 -0.06 6.18
C HIS A 28 -7.91 -1.15 6.79
N PHE A 29 -6.63 -0.89 7.01
CA PHE A 29 -5.74 -1.84 7.68
C PHE A 29 -4.67 -1.12 8.50
N LYS A 30 -3.99 -1.88 9.34
CA LYS A 30 -2.96 -1.39 10.26
C LYS A 30 -1.70 -2.22 10.11
N VAL A 31 -0.54 -1.57 10.17
CA VAL A 31 0.76 -2.23 10.26
C VAL A 31 1.64 -1.53 11.28
N LEU A 32 2.64 -2.23 11.80
CA LEU A 32 3.68 -1.65 12.64
C LEU A 32 4.93 -1.40 11.78
N GLY A 33 5.43 -0.18 11.76
CA GLY A 33 6.72 0.16 11.19
C GLY A 33 7.80 0.08 12.26
N LYS A 34 8.85 -0.70 12.03
CA LYS A 34 10.03 -0.79 12.90
C LYS A 34 11.25 -0.31 12.14
N ASP A 35 11.92 0.72 12.68
CA ASP A 35 13.10 1.30 12.08
C ASP A 35 14.22 0.27 11.95
N LYS A 36 14.86 0.21 10.80
CA LYS A 36 15.99 -0.67 10.49
C LYS A 36 17.28 0.12 10.27
N SER A 37 17.21 1.19 9.51
CA SER A 37 18.36 2.01 9.17
C SER A 37 17.90 3.43 8.84
N GLY A 38 18.74 4.40 9.11
CA GLY A 38 18.52 5.79 8.76
C GLY A 38 19.84 6.50 8.57
N HIS A 39 19.88 7.48 7.67
CA HIS A 39 21.05 8.32 7.43
C HIS A 39 20.63 9.71 6.94
N ARG A 40 21.49 10.67 7.15
CA ARG A 40 21.29 12.03 6.61
C ARG A 40 21.53 12.05 5.10
N VAL A 41 20.75 12.86 4.39
CA VAL A 41 20.88 13.12 2.96
C VAL A 41 20.97 14.62 2.75
N GLY A 42 22.16 15.10 2.42
CA GLY A 42 22.43 16.54 2.33
C GLY A 42 22.31 17.25 3.68
N HIS A 43 22.14 18.59 3.65
CA HIS A 43 22.08 19.40 4.87
C HIS A 43 20.78 19.26 5.64
N ASN A 44 19.64 19.10 4.93
CA ASN A 44 18.30 19.19 5.53
C ASN A 44 17.46 17.95 5.26
N GLY A 45 18.07 16.85 4.81
CA GLY A 45 17.36 15.62 4.47
C GLY A 45 17.70 14.47 5.40
N PHE A 46 16.74 13.57 5.53
CA PHE A 46 16.89 12.31 6.23
C PHE A 46 16.19 11.20 5.47
N ARG A 47 16.83 10.05 5.36
CA ARG A 47 16.24 8.86 4.75
C ARG A 47 16.32 7.69 5.70
N PHE A 48 15.23 6.96 5.84
CA PHE A 48 15.21 5.75 6.67
C PHE A 48 14.36 4.65 6.02
N ARG A 49 14.53 3.45 6.51
CA ARG A 49 13.78 2.25 6.13
C ARG A 49 13.17 1.61 7.34
N GLN A 50 11.94 1.14 7.20
CA GLN A 50 11.25 0.35 8.20
C GLN A 50 10.91 -1.03 7.65
N VAL A 51 10.88 -2.02 8.51
CA VAL A 51 10.19 -3.29 8.27
C VAL A 51 8.77 -3.13 8.75
N LEU A 52 7.82 -3.56 7.95
CA LEU A 52 6.41 -3.55 8.29
C LEU A 52 6.01 -4.92 8.83
N LEU A 53 5.38 -4.91 10.00
CA LEU A 53 5.01 -6.08 10.76
C LEU A 53 3.50 -6.09 11.01
N GLU A 54 2.95 -7.27 11.14
CA GLU A 54 1.57 -7.46 11.57
C GLU A 54 1.38 -6.97 13.02
N PRO A 55 0.32 -6.20 13.33
CA PRO A 55 0.11 -5.63 14.67
C PRO A 55 -0.02 -6.69 15.79
N HIS A 56 -0.64 -7.82 15.48
CA HIS A 56 -0.89 -8.90 16.45
C HIS A 56 0.20 -9.97 16.44
N ASN A 57 0.95 -10.09 15.35
CA ASN A 57 2.08 -11.02 15.23
C ASN A 57 3.32 -10.27 14.74
N ARG A 58 4.09 -9.70 15.66
CA ARG A 58 5.27 -8.90 15.35
C ARG A 58 6.44 -9.69 14.73
N SER A 59 6.34 -11.00 14.66
CA SER A 59 7.28 -11.84 13.92
C SER A 59 6.92 -11.95 12.45
N ASN A 60 5.67 -11.66 12.09
CA ASN A 60 5.20 -11.72 10.72
C ASN A 60 5.53 -10.42 9.98
N ARG A 61 6.38 -10.52 8.96
CA ARG A 61 6.78 -9.40 8.11
C ARG A 61 5.82 -9.28 6.92
N VAL A 62 5.08 -8.20 6.88
CA VAL A 62 4.07 -7.92 5.84
C VAL A 62 4.55 -6.96 4.76
N GLY A 63 5.75 -6.42 4.92
CA GLY A 63 6.33 -5.51 3.92
C GLY A 63 7.52 -4.71 4.44
N HIS A 64 7.81 -3.63 3.74
CA HIS A 64 8.80 -2.63 4.13
C HIS A 64 8.43 -1.28 3.53
N ASP A 65 8.97 -0.21 4.12
CA ASP A 65 8.89 1.11 3.53
C ASP A 65 10.27 1.77 3.39
N ARG A 66 10.28 2.81 2.56
CA ARG A 66 11.39 3.74 2.43
C ARG A 66 10.83 5.14 2.57
N VAL A 67 11.33 5.87 3.55
CA VAL A 67 10.89 7.22 3.85
C VAL A 67 12.04 8.19 3.60
N THR A 68 11.74 9.30 2.93
CA THR A 68 12.66 10.41 2.73
C THR A 68 12.00 11.68 3.23
N CYS A 69 12.62 12.35 4.18
CA CYS A 69 12.13 13.58 4.79
C CYS A 69 13.09 14.74 4.54
N ARG A 70 12.54 15.95 4.43
CA ARG A 70 13.29 17.22 4.40
C ARG A 70 12.77 18.11 5.51
N ASP A 71 13.69 18.72 6.23
CA ASP A 71 13.38 19.71 7.26
C ASP A 71 12.72 20.95 6.63
N LYS A 72 11.62 21.40 7.24
CA LYS A 72 10.88 22.62 6.87
C LYS A 72 11.00 23.72 7.93
N GLY A 73 11.75 23.48 8.98
CA GLY A 73 11.79 24.35 10.18
C GLY A 73 10.59 24.10 11.10
N HIS A 74 10.62 24.78 12.26
CA HIS A 74 9.58 24.68 13.29
C HIS A 74 9.24 23.24 13.72
N HIS A 75 10.24 22.38 13.82
CA HIS A 75 10.12 20.95 14.17
C HIS A 75 9.19 20.14 13.25
N ARG A 76 9.05 20.56 11.99
CA ARG A 76 8.28 19.86 10.96
C ARG A 76 9.17 19.42 9.81
N GLN A 77 8.83 18.27 9.25
CA GLN A 77 9.51 17.69 8.09
C GLN A 77 8.50 17.34 7.02
N ARG A 78 8.82 17.59 5.75
CA ARG A 78 8.07 17.09 4.62
C ARG A 78 8.60 15.72 4.24
N CYS A 79 7.76 14.69 4.35
CA CYS A 79 8.15 13.31 4.11
C CYS A 79 7.42 12.73 2.90
N HIS A 80 8.14 11.90 2.16
CA HIS A 80 7.64 11.04 1.09
C HIS A 80 7.98 9.61 1.46
N ALA A 81 7.00 8.72 1.41
CA ALA A 81 7.19 7.31 1.68
C ALA A 81 6.72 6.45 0.51
N LEU A 82 7.46 5.39 0.25
CA LEU A 82 7.06 4.28 -0.60
C LEU A 82 6.88 3.05 0.28
N VAL A 83 5.64 2.66 0.48
CA VAL A 83 5.24 1.50 1.28
C VAL A 83 5.02 0.34 0.34
N ARG A 84 5.73 -0.78 0.56
CA ARG A 84 5.58 -2.02 -0.22
C ARG A 84 5.02 -3.12 0.65
N LEU A 85 3.88 -3.68 0.25
CA LEU A 85 3.18 -4.76 0.93
C LEU A 85 3.25 -6.06 0.12
N ASN A 86 3.36 -7.20 0.83
CA ASN A 86 3.51 -8.53 0.24
C ASN A 86 2.20 -9.26 -0.04
N GLY A 87 1.06 -8.70 0.40
CA GLY A 87 -0.29 -9.24 0.21
C GLY A 87 -0.89 -9.95 1.43
N GLU A 88 -0.15 -10.06 2.54
CA GLU A 88 -0.67 -10.70 3.76
C GLU A 88 -1.62 -9.78 4.54
N ILE A 89 -1.40 -8.47 4.46
CA ILE A 89 -2.27 -7.45 5.05
C ILE A 89 -2.53 -6.35 4.04
N GLY A 90 -3.77 -5.92 3.93
CA GLY A 90 -4.20 -4.79 3.11
C GLY A 90 -4.25 -5.07 1.63
N GLY A 91 -3.30 -5.81 1.10
CA GLY A 91 -3.14 -6.14 -0.31
C GLY A 91 -1.68 -6.17 -0.74
N ARG A 92 -1.44 -6.48 -2.01
CA ARG A 92 -0.11 -6.55 -2.62
C ARG A 92 0.16 -5.35 -3.50
N GLY A 93 1.34 -4.74 -3.37
CA GLY A 93 1.80 -3.65 -4.22
C GLY A 93 2.45 -2.52 -3.42
N ASP A 94 2.68 -1.43 -4.11
CA ASP A 94 3.28 -0.22 -3.54
C ASP A 94 2.21 0.84 -3.28
N ILE A 95 2.36 1.59 -2.19
CA ILE A 95 1.53 2.77 -1.87
C ILE A 95 2.47 3.96 -1.69
N ARG A 96 2.19 5.06 -2.39
CA ARG A 96 2.92 6.33 -2.26
C ARG A 96 2.21 7.23 -1.27
N VAL A 97 2.97 7.75 -0.33
CA VAL A 97 2.47 8.59 0.77
C VAL A 97 3.29 9.87 0.85
N VAL A 98 2.63 10.99 1.10
CA VAL A 98 3.29 12.28 1.27
C VAL A 98 2.60 13.10 2.35
N GLY A 99 3.37 13.84 3.13
CA GLY A 99 2.82 14.77 4.12
C GLY A 99 3.87 15.38 5.02
N ASP A 100 3.41 16.26 5.88
CA ASP A 100 4.23 16.90 6.89
C ASP A 100 4.15 16.11 8.20
N VAL A 101 5.33 15.82 8.77
CA VAL A 101 5.50 15.06 10.00
C VAL A 101 6.08 15.97 11.06
N GLY A 102 5.50 15.93 12.24
CA GLY A 102 5.97 16.63 13.44
C GLY A 102 5.95 15.72 14.66
N SER A 103 5.97 16.30 15.85
CA SER A 103 5.77 15.57 17.10
C SER A 103 4.31 15.08 17.19
N GLY A 104 4.11 13.90 17.77
CA GLY A 104 2.79 13.30 17.96
C GLY A 104 2.27 12.54 16.75
N ASP A 105 0.95 12.47 16.63
CA ASP A 105 0.28 11.77 15.54
C ASP A 105 0.30 12.61 14.26
N ASN A 106 0.60 11.97 13.16
CA ASN A 106 0.72 12.62 11.86
C ASN A 106 -0.26 12.02 10.86
N ARG A 107 -0.86 12.88 10.04
CA ARG A 107 -1.77 12.49 8.96
C ARG A 107 -1.12 12.79 7.63
N LEU A 108 -0.89 11.74 6.84
CA LEU A 108 -0.24 11.81 5.54
C LEU A 108 -1.25 11.45 4.44
N ASN A 109 -1.06 11.99 3.24
CA ASN A 109 -1.92 11.72 2.09
C ASN A 109 -1.36 10.57 1.26
N VAL A 110 -2.23 9.67 0.84
CA VAL A 110 -1.94 8.66 -0.18
C VAL A 110 -2.12 9.29 -1.55
N THR A 111 -1.08 9.23 -2.38
CA THR A 111 -1.04 9.86 -3.70
C THR A 111 -1.10 8.87 -4.85
N GLY A 112 -1.23 7.59 -4.55
CA GLY A 112 -1.37 6.51 -5.52
C GLY A 112 -0.65 5.24 -5.10
N GLY A 113 -0.67 4.26 -5.98
CA GLY A 113 -0.04 2.97 -5.75
C GLY A 113 0.13 2.16 -7.02
N THR A 114 0.53 0.91 -6.87
CA THR A 114 0.70 -0.06 -7.94
C THR A 114 -0.02 -1.37 -7.63
N GLN A 115 -0.20 -2.23 -8.62
CA GLN A 115 -0.89 -3.51 -8.49
C GLN A 115 -2.29 -3.35 -7.88
N GLN A 116 -2.58 -3.98 -6.74
CA GLN A 116 -3.88 -3.88 -6.08
C GLN A 116 -4.20 -2.47 -5.59
N PHE A 117 -3.17 -1.61 -5.41
CA PHE A 117 -3.31 -0.22 -5.00
C PHE A 117 -3.29 0.78 -6.17
N ASN A 118 -3.41 0.30 -7.41
CA ASN A 118 -3.49 1.20 -8.56
C ASN A 118 -4.74 2.10 -8.45
N GLY A 119 -4.54 3.42 -8.58
CA GLY A 119 -5.61 4.42 -8.52
C GLY A 119 -6.13 4.72 -7.11
N VAL A 120 -5.49 4.20 -6.03
CA VAL A 120 -5.90 4.53 -4.67
C VAL A 120 -5.51 5.95 -4.28
N ALA A 121 -6.37 6.55 -3.46
CA ALA A 121 -6.14 7.76 -2.69
C ALA A 121 -6.46 7.49 -1.22
N GLY A 122 -6.39 8.51 -0.38
CA GLY A 122 -6.76 8.39 1.03
C GLY A 122 -5.72 8.95 1.98
N LYS A 123 -5.65 8.37 3.17
CA LYS A 123 -4.79 8.87 4.26
C LYS A 123 -4.11 7.74 5.00
N VAL A 124 -2.94 8.05 5.54
CA VAL A 124 -2.26 7.23 6.54
C VAL A 124 -2.13 8.05 7.83
N ILE A 125 -2.59 7.50 8.93
CA ILE A 125 -2.37 8.08 10.25
C ILE A 125 -1.19 7.34 10.87
N VAL A 126 -0.15 8.09 11.19
CA VAL A 126 1.08 7.57 11.79
C VAL A 126 1.09 7.95 13.26
N HIS A 127 0.97 6.96 14.13
CA HIS A 127 1.12 7.11 15.57
C HIS A 127 2.54 6.72 15.95
N ASN A 128 3.35 7.69 16.33
CA ASN A 128 4.70 7.43 16.80
C ASN A 128 4.66 6.76 18.17
N LYS A 129 5.27 5.60 18.25
CA LYS A 129 5.50 4.88 19.51
C LYS A 129 6.96 5.00 19.91
N ASN A 130 7.27 4.66 21.15
CA ASN A 130 8.64 4.71 21.65
C ASN A 130 9.57 3.71 20.93
N LYS A 131 10.86 4.00 20.89
CA LYS A 131 11.95 3.11 20.45
C LYS A 131 11.92 2.73 18.96
N GLY A 132 11.68 3.71 18.06
CA GLY A 132 11.73 3.47 16.62
C GLY A 132 10.63 2.56 16.09
N VAL A 133 9.49 2.54 16.76
CA VAL A 133 8.28 1.85 16.32
C VAL A 133 7.19 2.86 16.06
N SER A 134 6.51 2.75 14.94
CA SER A 134 5.31 3.53 14.59
C SER A 134 4.18 2.60 14.21
N LYS A 135 2.95 3.03 14.45
CA LYS A 135 1.74 2.34 14.00
C LYS A 135 1.12 3.12 12.87
N LEU A 136 0.96 2.48 11.72
CA LEU A 136 0.40 3.08 10.52
C LEU A 136 -1.01 2.56 10.31
N HIS A 137 -1.99 3.47 10.26
CA HIS A 137 -3.38 3.19 9.91
C HIS A 137 -3.66 3.70 8.52
N PHE A 138 -3.94 2.81 7.60
CA PHE A 138 -4.32 3.12 6.24
C PHE A 138 -5.85 3.24 6.13
N HIS A 139 -6.31 4.34 5.53
CA HIS A 139 -7.68 4.58 5.12
C HIS A 139 -7.66 4.92 3.63
N LEU A 140 -7.93 3.92 2.80
CA LEU A 140 -7.81 4.01 1.36
C LEU A 140 -9.19 4.10 0.69
N VAL A 141 -9.25 4.85 -0.40
CA VAL A 141 -10.41 4.96 -1.29
C VAL A 141 -9.94 4.80 -2.74
N ARG A 142 -10.84 4.33 -3.59
CA ARG A 142 -10.59 4.23 -5.04
C ARG A 142 -11.64 5.02 -5.76
#